data_4a20aa0d1d8692d1f81615850f1f8b80
#
_entry.id   4a20aa0d1d8692d1f81615850f1f8b80
#
_cell.length_a   1.000
_cell.length_b   1.000
_cell.length_c   1.000
_cell.angle_alpha   90.00
_cell.angle_beta   90.00
_cell.angle_gamma   90.00
#
_symmetry.space_group_name_H-M   'P 1'
#
loop_
_entity.id
_entity.type
_entity.pdbx_description
1 polymer ?
#
loop_
_entity_poly.entity_id
_entity_poly.type
_entity_poly.pdbx_seq_one_letter_code
_entity_poly.pdbx_strand_id
1 'polypeptide(L)'
;MIWIIVCKDKVGSLPRRMAVIEDHRKYLSTNPIKTLVSGPLTDFDGETMNGSFFMVEADEISEIHTFQENDPLYHADVWEDIIISVSYTHLTLPTIYSV
;
A
#
# COMPACT_ATOMS: atom_id res chain seq x y z
N MET A 1 1.88 10.26 12.48
CA MET A 1 1.21 9.00 12.84
C MET A 1 1.50 7.95 11.79
N ILE A 2 1.50 6.71 12.19
CA ILE A 2 1.71 5.61 11.28
C ILE A 2 0.37 5.07 10.81
N TRP A 3 0.23 4.90 9.51
CA TRP A 3 -1.00 4.40 8.90
C TRP A 3 -0.71 3.11 8.16
N ILE A 4 -1.64 2.16 8.29
CA ILE A 4 -1.58 0.89 7.59
C ILE A 4 -2.66 0.90 6.53
N ILE A 5 -2.29 0.59 5.30
CA ILE A 5 -3.21 0.58 4.17
C ILE A 5 -3.17 -0.81 3.56
N VAL A 6 -4.32 -1.45 3.50
CA VAL A 6 -4.45 -2.78 2.90
C VAL A 6 -5.46 -2.66 1.77
N CYS A 7 -5.00 -2.95 0.55
CA CYS A 7 -5.83 -2.87 -0.63
C CYS A 7 -6.05 -4.28 -1.17
N LYS A 8 -7.31 -4.65 -1.37
CA LYS A 8 -7.65 -5.95 -1.90
C LYS A 8 -8.08 -5.80 -3.35
N ASP A 9 -7.50 -6.62 -4.23
CA ASP A 9 -7.80 -6.55 -5.64
C ASP A 9 -9.18 -7.14 -5.96
N LYS A 10 -9.82 -6.61 -6.99
CA LYS A 10 -11.06 -7.18 -7.54
C LYS A 10 -10.76 -8.53 -8.14
N VAL A 11 -11.73 -9.42 -8.08
CA VAL A 11 -11.63 -10.73 -8.73
C VAL A 11 -11.40 -10.51 -10.23
N GLY A 12 -10.42 -11.21 -10.78
CA GLY A 12 -10.11 -11.11 -12.21
C GLY A 12 -9.35 -9.85 -12.62
N SER A 13 -8.83 -9.07 -11.66
CA SER A 13 -8.13 -7.84 -12.00
C SER A 13 -6.62 -8.00 -12.21
N LEU A 14 -6.09 -9.20 -12.07
CA LEU A 14 -4.65 -9.42 -12.22
C LEU A 14 -4.09 -8.90 -13.55
N PRO A 15 -4.75 -9.13 -14.69
CA PRO A 15 -4.24 -8.57 -15.95
C PRO A 15 -4.16 -7.06 -15.94
N ARG A 16 -5.14 -6.37 -15.32
CA ARG A 16 -5.12 -4.90 -15.20
C ARG A 16 -4.00 -4.45 -14.28
N ARG A 17 -3.79 -5.16 -13.18
CA ARG A 17 -2.68 -4.86 -12.26
C ARG A 17 -1.35 -4.96 -13.00
N MET A 18 -1.13 -6.04 -13.72
CA MET A 18 0.13 -6.26 -14.42
C MET A 18 0.34 -5.25 -15.55
N ALA A 19 -0.74 -4.78 -16.17
CA ALA A 19 -0.65 -3.79 -17.23
C ALA A 19 -0.12 -2.45 -16.75
N VAL A 20 -0.34 -2.08 -15.49
CA VAL A 20 0.08 -0.80 -14.95
C VAL A 20 1.12 -0.91 -13.82
N ILE A 21 1.64 -2.10 -13.58
CA ILE A 21 2.53 -2.34 -12.44
C ILE A 21 3.80 -1.48 -12.51
N GLU A 22 4.34 -1.27 -13.70
CA GLU A 22 5.55 -0.44 -13.84
C GLU A 22 5.25 1.03 -13.58
N ASP A 23 4.09 1.51 -14.00
CA ASP A 23 3.67 2.88 -13.71
C ASP A 23 3.46 3.07 -12.21
N HIS A 24 2.89 2.07 -11.54
CA HIS A 24 2.73 2.06 -10.10
C HIS A 24 4.11 2.15 -9.40
N ARG A 25 5.08 1.37 -9.84
CA ARG A 25 6.43 1.39 -9.28
C ARG A 25 7.09 2.76 -9.48
N LYS A 26 6.91 3.36 -10.66
CA LYS A 26 7.42 4.70 -10.95
C LYS A 26 6.79 5.73 -10.01
N TYR A 27 5.49 5.64 -9.81
CA TYR A 27 4.78 6.54 -8.91
C TYR A 27 5.36 6.44 -7.50
N LEU A 28 5.53 5.23 -6.98
CA LEU A 28 6.08 5.05 -5.64
C LEU A 28 7.51 5.57 -5.54
N SER A 29 8.29 5.48 -6.60
CA SER A 29 9.67 5.95 -6.62
C SER A 29 9.78 7.47 -6.48
N THR A 30 8.72 8.21 -6.73
CA THR A 30 8.72 9.67 -6.55
C THR A 30 8.51 10.07 -5.08
N ASN A 31 8.35 9.11 -4.19
CA ASN A 31 8.12 9.35 -2.75
C ASN A 31 6.91 10.25 -2.50
N PRO A 32 5.72 9.87 -3.00
CA PRO A 32 4.53 10.71 -2.84
C PRO A 32 4.07 10.83 -1.39
N ILE A 33 4.53 9.93 -0.54
CA ILE A 33 4.26 9.93 0.89
C ILE A 33 5.42 9.22 1.57
N LYS A 34 5.68 9.51 2.83
CA LYS A 34 6.76 8.84 3.55
C LYS A 34 6.35 7.39 3.82
N THR A 35 6.89 6.49 3.04
CA THR A 35 6.57 5.06 3.12
C THR A 35 7.64 4.32 3.91
N LEU A 36 7.22 3.59 4.91
CA LEU A 36 8.11 2.80 5.76
C LEU A 36 8.28 1.40 5.19
N VAL A 37 7.17 0.81 4.77
CA VAL A 37 7.15 -0.53 4.16
C VAL A 37 6.06 -0.53 3.10
N SER A 38 6.29 -1.17 1.99
CA SER A 38 5.24 -1.40 0.99
C SER A 38 5.55 -2.64 0.17
N GLY A 39 4.54 -3.24 -0.36
CA GLY A 39 4.69 -4.39 -1.23
C GLY A 39 3.36 -4.96 -1.65
N PRO A 40 3.38 -5.90 -2.60
CA PRO A 40 2.16 -6.59 -2.97
C PRO A 40 1.76 -7.61 -1.92
N LEU A 41 0.48 -7.86 -1.83
CA LEU A 41 -0.04 -9.04 -1.15
C LEU A 41 -0.18 -10.14 -2.19
N THR A 42 0.02 -11.37 -1.79
CA THR A 42 -0.04 -12.49 -2.72
C THR A 42 -0.88 -13.61 -2.15
N ASP A 43 -1.24 -14.56 -3.00
CA ASP A 43 -1.79 -15.84 -2.56
C ASP A 43 -0.70 -16.58 -1.76
N PHE A 44 -1.05 -17.70 -1.17
CA PHE A 44 -0.08 -18.47 -0.37
C PHE A 44 1.08 -19.05 -1.19
N ASP A 45 1.02 -18.95 -2.52
CA ASP A 45 2.13 -19.33 -3.38
C ASP A 45 3.30 -18.32 -3.32
N GLY A 46 3.07 -17.14 -2.74
CA GLY A 46 4.08 -16.10 -2.65
C GLY A 46 4.36 -15.38 -3.96
N GLU A 47 3.59 -15.63 -5.00
CA GLU A 47 3.84 -15.09 -6.33
C GLU A 47 2.65 -14.39 -6.95
N THR A 48 1.45 -14.93 -6.83
CA THR A 48 0.26 -14.37 -7.48
C THR A 48 -0.26 -13.19 -6.68
N MET A 49 -0.11 -12.00 -7.23
CA MET A 49 -0.52 -10.76 -6.55
C MET A 49 -2.04 -10.65 -6.47
N ASN A 50 -2.55 -10.34 -5.28
CA ASN A 50 -3.97 -10.16 -5.04
C ASN A 50 -4.29 -8.91 -4.22
N GLY A 51 -3.32 -8.04 -3.98
CA GLY A 51 -3.53 -6.84 -3.22
C GLY A 51 -2.25 -6.02 -3.06
N SER A 52 -2.34 -4.99 -2.24
CA SER A 52 -1.21 -4.11 -1.92
C SER A 52 -1.23 -3.76 -0.44
N PHE A 53 -0.04 -3.56 0.11
CA PHE A 53 0.12 -3.20 1.50
C PHE A 53 1.07 -2.01 1.60
N PHE A 54 0.70 -1.03 2.42
CA PHE A 54 1.56 0.12 2.69
C PHE A 54 1.54 0.43 4.17
N MET A 55 2.71 0.75 4.71
CA MET A 55 2.83 1.34 6.03
C MET A 55 3.48 2.70 5.80
N VAL A 56 2.77 3.76 6.11
CA VAL A 56 3.20 5.13 5.80
C VAL A 56 3.09 6.03 7.02
N GLU A 57 3.81 7.15 6.96
CA GLU A 57 3.74 8.16 8.00
C GLU A 57 3.05 9.39 7.43
N ALA A 58 2.04 9.89 8.11
CA ALA A 58 1.29 11.07 7.70
C ALA A 58 0.59 11.69 8.90
N ASP A 59 0.27 12.98 8.81
CA ASP A 59 -0.43 13.69 9.89
C ASP A 59 -1.94 13.60 9.72
N GLU A 60 -2.42 13.56 8.49
CA GLU A 60 -3.84 13.63 8.18
C GLU A 60 -4.27 12.53 7.22
N ILE A 61 -5.48 12.05 7.37
CA ILE A 61 -6.02 11.03 6.47
C ILE A 61 -6.13 11.54 5.03
N SER A 62 -6.28 12.85 4.84
CA SER A 62 -6.34 13.42 3.50
C SER A 62 -5.07 13.16 2.70
N GLU A 63 -3.93 13.06 3.35
CA GLU A 63 -2.67 12.74 2.68
C GLU A 63 -2.71 11.31 2.15
N ILE A 64 -3.35 10.41 2.89
CA ILE A 64 -3.52 9.01 2.48
C ILE A 64 -4.43 8.94 1.24
N HIS A 65 -5.55 9.66 1.27
CA HIS A 65 -6.47 9.67 0.14
C HIS A 65 -5.81 10.21 -1.12
N THR A 66 -5.04 11.30 -1.00
CA THR A 66 -4.32 11.86 -2.14
C THR A 66 -3.31 10.87 -2.69
N PHE A 67 -2.57 10.20 -1.80
CA PHE A 67 -1.60 9.19 -2.20
C PHE A 67 -2.27 8.05 -2.97
N GLN A 68 -3.38 7.53 -2.45
CA GLN A 68 -4.07 6.41 -3.06
C GLN A 68 -4.70 6.79 -4.40
N GLU A 69 -5.33 7.95 -4.46
CA GLU A 69 -6.06 8.40 -5.66
C GLU A 69 -5.16 8.70 -6.85
N ASN A 70 -3.89 8.97 -6.61
CA ASN A 70 -2.93 9.22 -7.68
C ASN A 70 -2.17 7.97 -8.12
N ASP A 71 -2.41 6.84 -7.48
CA ASP A 71 -1.75 5.59 -7.83
C ASP A 71 -2.36 5.02 -9.12
N PRO A 72 -1.54 4.61 -10.09
CA PRO A 72 -2.05 3.96 -11.31
C PRO A 72 -2.93 2.73 -11.04
N LEU A 73 -2.71 2.01 -9.95
CA LEU A 73 -3.58 0.89 -9.59
C LEU A 73 -4.99 1.34 -9.24
N TYR A 74 -5.12 2.50 -8.61
CA TYR A 74 -6.41 3.09 -8.32
C TYR A 74 -7.12 3.47 -9.62
N HIS A 75 -6.41 4.13 -10.52
CA HIS A 75 -6.97 4.57 -11.79
C HIS A 75 -7.36 3.39 -12.70
N ALA A 76 -6.67 2.29 -12.61
CA ALA A 76 -6.98 1.09 -13.38
C ALA A 76 -8.10 0.26 -12.77
N ASP A 77 -8.69 0.75 -11.66
CA ASP A 77 -9.81 0.08 -11.00
C ASP A 77 -9.46 -1.34 -10.57
N VAL A 78 -8.24 -1.51 -10.05
CA VAL A 78 -7.75 -2.81 -9.61
C VAL A 78 -8.27 -3.16 -8.23
N TRP A 79 -8.36 -2.16 -7.33
CA TRP A 79 -8.70 -2.41 -5.94
C TRP A 79 -10.21 -2.44 -5.71
N GLU A 80 -10.68 -3.46 -5.00
CA GLU A 80 -12.06 -3.56 -4.59
C GLU A 80 -12.27 -2.90 -3.23
N ASP A 81 -11.42 -3.21 -2.26
CA ASP A 81 -11.48 -2.66 -0.92
C ASP A 81 -10.16 -2.01 -0.55
N ILE A 82 -10.25 -0.87 0.10
CA ILE A 82 -9.09 -0.19 0.66
C ILE A 82 -9.40 0.03 2.13
N ILE A 83 -8.62 -0.62 3.00
CA ILE A 83 -8.79 -0.51 4.44
C ILE A 83 -7.65 0.35 4.97
N ILE A 84 -7.98 1.43 5.65
CA ILE A 84 -7.01 2.37 6.20
C ILE A 84 -7.18 2.38 7.71
N SER A 85 -6.09 2.11 8.43
CA SER A 85 -6.09 2.13 9.88
C SER A 85 -4.90 2.93 10.38
N VAL A 86 -5.10 3.69 11.46
CA VAL A 86 -4.01 4.40 12.08
C VAL A 86 -3.46 3.54 13.22
N SER A 87 -2.13 3.54 13.34
CA SER A 87 -1.47 2.80 14.41
C SER A 87 -0.71 3.77 15.30
N TYR A 88 -0.75 3.55 16.58
CA TYR A 88 0.05 4.30 17.55
C TYR A 88 1.41 3.63 17.78
N THR A 89 1.81 2.73 16.90
CA THR A 89 3.10 2.08 16.99
C THR A 89 4.22 3.10 16.82
N HIS A 90 5.20 3.04 17.70
CA HIS A 90 6.40 3.87 17.59
C HIS A 90 7.55 3.00 17.09
N LEU A 91 8.18 3.45 16.02
CA LEU A 91 9.32 2.73 15.47
C LEU A 91 10.57 3.15 16.20
N THR A 92 10.74 2.62 17.40
CA THR A 92 11.97 2.86 18.12
C THR A 92 12.88 1.68 17.93
N LEU A 93 14.14 1.89 18.31
CA LEU A 93 15.01 0.88 18.19
C LEU A 93 14.83 -0.06 19.19
N PRO A 94 15.25 -0.97 18.91
CA PRO A 94 15.20 -2.09 19.38
C PRO A 94 14.90 -2.44 20.59
N THR A 95 14.72 -1.88 21.14
CA THR A 95 14.41 -2.20 22.30
C THR A 95 13.45 -3.20 22.32
N ILE A 96 13.15 -3.45 21.82
CA ILE A 96 12.30 -4.10 21.74
C ILE A 96 12.26 -5.23 22.09
N TYR A 97 12.49 -5.58 22.19
CA TYR A 97 12.48 -6.49 22.49
C TYR A 97 12.17 -6.82 23.24
N SER A 98 12.12 -6.61 23.54
CA SER A 98 11.89 -6.89 24.23
C SER A 98 10.93 -7.38 24.29
N VAL A 99 10.55 -7.69 24.01
CA VAL A 99 9.75 -8.18 24.19
C VAL A 99 9.56 -8.82 24.38
#